data_b0c8c6125e17b5271b6eb8c2f1541738
#
_entry.id   b0c8c6125e17b5271b6eb8c2f1541738
#
_cell.length_a   1.000
_cell.length_b   1.000
_cell.length_c   1.000
_cell.angle_alpha   90.00
_cell.angle_beta   90.00
_cell.angle_gamma   90.00
#
_symmetry.space_group_name_H-M   'P 1'
#
loop_
_entity.id
_entity.type
_entity.pdbx_description
1 polymer ?
#
loop_
_entity_poly.entity_id
_entity_poly.type
_entity_poly.pdbx_seq_one_letter_code
_entity_poly.pdbx_strand_id
1 'polypeptide(L)'
;MRQRSGRRVAPVVAAAVGAAALAGIPARAADQPDPYVFGAGAERIDGAESSADAEALKAGTTYRSSIGPGGKLNFRVDLDAERNAYVSVVAVPRPGAGLAYNDGIEVTLQDGQGSSCGRADDKVGPGRFARPLAAAVSRTIGNGRSTCQDGGAYNVLVERTGAAASPSAGDAASGAWELEIRHVTEPGLRQAGPTEAPTQWPSASPGLPGGGTEEAAGGTGFNDAAEISEGEWRSRMEAGRTYFYRVKVDWGQRIFGTASLGSTSTKGFTFVSEALTMRLYNPVRGLVEDGGTGSYDGRQKQAALDPLPEVAYENRFGSGDKVAGMRLKGDYYLAVSLNPQLAEKFGKEQFGVTLRVNVEGEAKPGPPYAEPVGDLGVAEGEKAERSDTMKLVGLAGVGTGTALVLGLGAWTLLARRRAGGPPRGGPSGTAGPGHVQPRVPAGAPTHTPGPTTGSGAPHAPGTGAPYGYGYGPADGRGGVRDAGRADGTARTDQGPPRGW
;
A
#
# COMPACT_ATOMS: atom_id res chain seq x y z
N MET A 1 -53.42 -88.78 10.54
CA MET A 1 -53.60 -87.80 9.49
C MET A 1 -52.63 -86.66 9.70
N ARG A 2 -51.58 -86.51 8.84
CA ARG A 2 -50.46 -85.60 9.05
C ARG A 2 -50.68 -84.41 8.18
N GLN A 3 -50.77 -83.23 8.79
CA GLN A 3 -50.71 -81.95 8.07
C GLN A 3 -49.29 -81.36 8.17
N ARG A 4 -48.66 -81.14 6.99
CA ARG A 4 -47.40 -80.50 6.82
C ARG A 4 -47.66 -79.00 6.73
N SER A 5 -47.18 -78.23 7.68
CA SER A 5 -47.13 -76.74 7.57
C SER A 5 -45.80 -76.29 6.99
N GLY A 6 -45.84 -75.66 5.84
CA GLY A 6 -44.70 -75.07 5.18
C GLY A 6 -44.29 -73.76 5.90
N ARG A 7 -43.09 -73.71 6.36
CA ARG A 7 -42.42 -72.49 6.89
C ARG A 7 -41.96 -71.65 5.71
N ARG A 8 -42.56 -70.48 5.56
CA ARG A 8 -42.02 -69.41 4.70
C ARG A 8 -40.98 -68.61 5.54
N VAL A 9 -39.76 -68.63 5.11
CA VAL A 9 -38.67 -67.82 5.65
C VAL A 9 -38.76 -66.45 5.01
N ALA A 10 -39.06 -65.42 5.78
CA ALA A 10 -38.92 -64.02 5.38
C ALA A 10 -37.54 -63.49 5.75
N PRO A 11 -36.85 -62.79 4.86
CA PRO A 11 -35.58 -62.16 5.25
C PRO A 11 -35.86 -60.92 6.10
N VAL A 12 -35.33 -60.90 7.31
CA VAL A 12 -35.28 -59.73 8.18
C VAL A 12 -34.16 -58.82 7.65
N VAL A 13 -34.52 -57.68 7.07
CA VAL A 13 -33.58 -56.59 6.78
C VAL A 13 -33.35 -55.86 8.09
N ALA A 14 -32.20 -56.08 8.71
CA ALA A 14 -31.74 -55.29 9.84
C ALA A 14 -31.30 -53.92 9.36
N ALA A 15 -32.12 -52.89 9.58
CA ALA A 15 -31.72 -51.50 9.42
C ALA A 15 -30.84 -51.12 10.64
N ALA A 16 -29.55 -51.06 10.42
CA ALA A 16 -28.62 -50.47 11.37
C ALA A 16 -28.78 -48.96 11.36
N VAL A 17 -29.50 -48.41 12.35
CA VAL A 17 -29.51 -46.97 12.62
C VAL A 17 -28.19 -46.61 13.27
N GLY A 18 -27.24 -46.10 12.44
CA GLY A 18 -26.02 -45.50 12.93
C GLY A 18 -26.35 -44.15 13.60
N ALA A 19 -26.32 -44.14 14.93
CA ALA A 19 -26.27 -42.90 15.68
C ALA A 19 -24.93 -42.22 15.41
N ALA A 20 -24.92 -41.30 14.43
CA ALA A 20 -23.84 -40.38 14.25
C ALA A 20 -23.80 -39.45 15.47
N ALA A 21 -22.88 -39.71 16.40
CA ALA A 21 -22.52 -38.76 17.42
C ALA A 21 -22.02 -37.50 16.70
N LEU A 22 -22.85 -36.47 16.61
CA LEU A 22 -22.44 -35.10 16.33
C LEU A 22 -21.54 -34.67 17.49
N ALA A 23 -20.25 -35.07 17.42
CA ALA A 23 -19.21 -34.38 18.17
C ALA A 23 -19.34 -32.91 17.79
N GLY A 24 -19.85 -32.12 18.72
CA GLY A 24 -19.90 -30.66 18.57
C GLY A 24 -18.49 -30.20 18.21
N ILE A 25 -18.29 -29.83 16.95
CA ILE A 25 -17.16 -29.03 16.54
C ILE A 25 -17.29 -27.77 17.40
N PRO A 26 -16.31 -27.45 18.29
CA PRO A 26 -16.36 -26.17 18.96
C PRO A 26 -16.52 -25.14 17.88
N ALA A 27 -17.58 -24.34 17.94
CA ALA A 27 -17.71 -23.17 17.10
C ALA A 27 -16.42 -22.36 17.38
N ARG A 28 -15.46 -22.44 16.45
CA ARG A 28 -14.37 -21.48 16.42
C ARG A 28 -15.08 -20.14 16.38
N ALA A 29 -14.81 -19.32 17.38
CA ALA A 29 -15.12 -17.91 17.30
C ALA A 29 -14.67 -17.48 15.90
N ALA A 30 -15.57 -16.91 15.12
CA ALA A 30 -15.23 -16.42 13.78
C ALA A 30 -13.95 -15.61 13.97
N ASP A 31 -12.85 -16.12 13.40
CA ASP A 31 -11.53 -15.50 13.55
C ASP A 31 -11.69 -14.05 13.10
N GLN A 32 -11.55 -13.12 14.04
CA GLN A 32 -11.38 -11.73 13.65
C GLN A 32 -10.20 -11.72 12.68
N PRO A 33 -10.33 -11.11 11.50
CA PRO A 33 -9.25 -11.07 10.54
C PRO A 33 -8.00 -10.55 11.24
N ASP A 34 -6.86 -11.18 10.96
CA ASP A 34 -5.58 -10.79 11.54
C ASP A 34 -5.40 -9.28 11.47
N PRO A 35 -4.92 -8.64 12.53
CA PRO A 35 -4.73 -7.18 12.55
C PRO A 35 -3.70 -6.71 11.51
N TYR A 36 -2.88 -7.61 10.99
CA TYR A 36 -1.84 -7.37 10.00
C TYR A 36 -1.49 -8.67 9.27
N VAL A 37 -1.47 -8.64 7.93
CA VAL A 37 -1.03 -9.79 7.11
C VAL A 37 0.47 -9.68 6.87
N PHE A 38 1.20 -10.61 7.49
CA PHE A 38 2.64 -10.79 7.26
C PHE A 38 2.91 -11.42 5.90
N GLY A 39 4.12 -11.22 5.36
CA GLY A 39 4.55 -11.89 4.14
C GLY A 39 4.39 -13.40 4.24
N ALA A 40 3.79 -14.03 3.22
CA ALA A 40 3.48 -15.47 3.21
C ALA A 40 4.73 -16.35 3.33
N GLY A 41 5.86 -15.88 2.78
CA GLY A 41 7.16 -16.55 2.84
C GLY A 41 8.09 -16.05 3.95
N ALA A 42 7.58 -15.29 4.93
CA ALA A 42 8.43 -14.70 5.97
C ALA A 42 9.10 -15.76 6.86
N GLU A 43 10.42 -15.75 6.89
CA GLU A 43 11.24 -16.64 7.70
C GLU A 43 11.25 -16.15 9.16
N ARG A 44 11.27 -17.07 10.14
CA ARG A 44 11.46 -16.68 11.53
C ARG A 44 12.93 -16.39 11.80
N ILE A 45 13.18 -15.27 12.49
CA ILE A 45 14.53 -14.86 12.92
C ILE A 45 14.46 -14.33 14.35
N ASP A 46 15.43 -14.69 15.15
CA ASP A 46 15.55 -14.18 16.51
C ASP A 46 16.58 -13.05 16.53
N GLY A 47 16.20 -11.91 17.09
CA GLY A 47 17.13 -10.80 17.28
C GLY A 47 18.07 -11.05 18.46
N ALA A 48 19.35 -10.72 18.30
CA ALA A 48 20.35 -10.89 19.33
C ALA A 48 20.39 -9.70 20.31
N GLU A 49 20.82 -9.94 21.54
CA GLU A 49 21.08 -8.87 22.52
C GLU A 49 22.34 -8.06 22.18
N SER A 50 23.25 -8.67 21.43
CA SER A 50 24.56 -8.12 21.04
C SER A 50 24.70 -8.10 19.53
N SER A 51 25.34 -7.07 18.98
CA SER A 51 25.66 -7.01 17.55
C SER A 51 26.68 -8.09 17.11
N ALA A 52 27.46 -8.64 18.03
CA ALA A 52 28.42 -9.70 17.73
C ALA A 52 27.72 -11.05 17.42
N ASP A 53 26.56 -11.30 18.03
CA ASP A 53 25.78 -12.53 17.88
C ASP A 53 24.64 -12.37 16.87
N ALA A 54 24.54 -11.21 16.20
CA ALA A 54 23.44 -10.86 15.33
C ALA A 54 23.37 -11.76 14.08
N GLU A 55 22.19 -12.36 13.83
CA GLU A 55 21.92 -13.12 12.62
C GLU A 55 21.79 -12.22 11.40
N ALA A 56 22.18 -12.76 10.23
CA ALA A 56 22.19 -11.99 8.98
C ALA A 56 20.83 -11.95 8.29
N LEU A 57 20.36 -10.75 7.97
CA LEU A 57 19.22 -10.50 7.10
C LEU A 57 19.67 -10.55 5.63
N LYS A 58 19.25 -11.57 4.91
CA LYS A 58 19.54 -11.71 3.47
C LYS A 58 18.73 -10.70 2.67
N ALA A 59 19.32 -10.12 1.65
CA ALA A 59 18.63 -9.23 0.73
C ALA A 59 17.51 -9.97 -0.02
N GLY A 60 16.36 -9.32 -0.21
CA GLY A 60 15.17 -9.90 -0.86
C GLY A 60 14.32 -10.78 0.05
N THR A 61 14.72 -11.00 1.30
CA THR A 61 14.00 -11.87 2.26
C THR A 61 13.19 -11.04 3.26
N THR A 62 12.01 -11.55 3.59
CA THR A 62 11.15 -11.02 4.68
C THR A 62 11.24 -11.95 5.89
N TYR A 63 11.35 -11.37 7.06
CA TYR A 63 11.48 -12.10 8.32
C TYR A 63 10.38 -11.73 9.30
N ARG A 64 10.05 -12.68 10.18
CA ARG A 64 9.21 -12.45 11.37
C ARG A 64 10.04 -12.59 12.63
N SER A 65 9.86 -11.65 13.54
CA SER A 65 10.48 -11.64 14.87
C SER A 65 9.48 -11.11 15.88
N SER A 66 9.92 -10.90 17.12
CA SER A 66 9.10 -10.25 18.15
C SER A 66 9.96 -9.44 19.10
N ILE A 67 9.41 -8.35 19.65
CA ILE A 67 10.11 -7.47 20.57
C ILE A 67 9.28 -7.21 21.82
N GLY A 68 9.88 -7.49 22.98
CA GLY A 68 9.27 -7.19 24.28
C GLY A 68 9.31 -5.71 24.64
N PRO A 69 8.63 -5.30 25.72
CA PRO A 69 8.70 -3.93 26.22
C PRO A 69 10.13 -3.53 26.57
N GLY A 70 10.58 -2.36 26.06
CA GLY A 70 11.96 -1.88 26.24
C GLY A 70 13.04 -2.77 25.61
N GLY A 71 12.63 -3.74 24.77
CA GLY A 71 13.53 -4.66 24.08
C GLY A 71 14.42 -3.95 23.09
N LYS A 72 15.60 -4.54 22.87
CA LYS A 72 16.58 -4.18 21.87
C LYS A 72 17.01 -5.43 21.15
N LEU A 73 16.93 -5.40 19.82
CA LEU A 73 17.27 -6.53 18.96
C LEU A 73 18.31 -6.09 17.94
N ASN A 74 19.36 -6.87 17.80
CA ASN A 74 20.41 -6.66 16.82
C ASN A 74 20.28 -7.69 15.69
N PHE A 75 20.38 -7.23 14.45
CA PHE A 75 20.48 -8.02 13.25
C PHE A 75 21.66 -7.53 12.42
N ARG A 76 22.18 -8.38 11.54
CA ARG A 76 23.30 -8.04 10.67
C ARG A 76 22.84 -7.95 9.23
N VAL A 77 23.39 -7.01 8.47
CA VAL A 77 23.32 -6.97 7.02
C VAL A 77 24.72 -6.89 6.45
N ASP A 78 25.04 -7.76 5.51
CA ASP A 78 26.33 -7.77 4.82
C ASP A 78 26.16 -6.96 3.51
N LEU A 79 26.82 -5.82 3.42
CA LEU A 79 26.68 -4.85 2.34
C LEU A 79 27.97 -4.74 1.52
N ASP A 80 27.84 -4.58 0.21
CA ASP A 80 28.96 -4.19 -0.65
C ASP A 80 29.17 -2.65 -0.64
N ALA A 81 30.14 -2.15 -1.38
CA ALA A 81 30.43 -0.70 -1.48
C ALA A 81 29.69 -0.01 -2.64
N GLU A 82 28.81 -0.70 -3.37
CA GLU A 82 28.25 -0.20 -4.62
C GLU A 82 26.72 -0.02 -4.56
N ARG A 83 26.02 -0.86 -3.76
CA ARG A 83 24.56 -0.87 -3.69
C ARG A 83 24.02 -0.03 -2.54
N ASN A 84 22.93 0.65 -2.79
CA ASN A 84 22.12 1.20 -1.69
C ASN A 84 21.41 0.05 -0.98
N ALA A 85 21.21 0.20 0.33
CA ALA A 85 20.53 -0.80 1.14
C ALA A 85 19.40 -0.15 1.95
N TYR A 86 18.30 -0.90 2.11
CA TYR A 86 17.12 -0.48 2.83
C TYR A 86 16.71 -1.59 3.79
N VAL A 87 16.46 -1.26 5.04
CA VAL A 87 15.90 -2.19 6.02
C VAL A 87 14.65 -1.55 6.60
N SER A 88 13.51 -2.21 6.42
CA SER A 88 12.23 -1.80 6.99
C SER A 88 11.81 -2.74 8.11
N VAL A 89 11.25 -2.18 9.17
CA VAL A 89 10.68 -2.91 10.30
C VAL A 89 9.26 -2.42 10.51
N VAL A 90 8.31 -3.34 10.52
CA VAL A 90 6.91 -3.08 10.86
C VAL A 90 6.61 -3.77 12.18
N ALA A 91 6.32 -3.01 13.22
CA ALA A 91 5.89 -3.53 14.49
C ALA A 91 4.37 -3.52 14.58
N VAL A 92 3.79 -4.62 15.06
CA VAL A 92 2.36 -4.84 15.12
C VAL A 92 1.92 -5.00 16.59
N PRO A 93 1.50 -3.90 17.24
CA PRO A 93 0.89 -3.97 18.56
C PRO A 93 -0.41 -4.77 18.52
N ARG A 94 -0.74 -5.45 19.59
CA ARG A 94 -2.02 -6.19 19.69
C ARG A 94 -3.20 -5.22 19.69
N PRO A 95 -4.30 -5.54 18.99
CA PRO A 95 -5.53 -4.75 19.04
C PRO A 95 -6.02 -4.58 20.49
N GLY A 96 -6.50 -3.38 20.82
CA GLY A 96 -6.99 -3.07 22.17
C GLY A 96 -5.89 -2.88 23.21
N ALA A 97 -4.61 -2.95 22.86
CA ALA A 97 -3.53 -2.63 23.78
C ALA A 97 -3.62 -1.17 24.25
N GLY A 98 -3.53 -0.94 25.54
CA GLY A 98 -3.44 0.38 26.15
C GLY A 98 -2.07 1.00 25.90
N LEU A 99 -1.93 1.74 24.80
CA LEU A 99 -0.66 2.30 24.37
C LEU A 99 -0.51 3.75 24.83
N ALA A 100 0.72 4.14 25.16
CA ALA A 100 1.07 5.52 25.48
C ALA A 100 1.47 6.28 24.20
N TYR A 101 1.39 7.60 24.26
CA TYR A 101 1.77 8.50 23.16
C TYR A 101 3.16 8.23 22.58
N ASN A 102 4.13 7.96 23.49
CA ASN A 102 5.54 7.75 23.10
C ASN A 102 5.90 6.29 22.81
N ASP A 103 4.94 5.35 22.93
CA ASP A 103 5.20 3.96 22.56
C ASP A 103 5.48 3.89 21.06
N GLY A 104 6.54 3.16 20.69
CA GLY A 104 6.96 3.12 19.30
C GLY A 104 8.09 2.15 19.06
N ILE A 105 8.59 2.20 17.85
CA ILE A 105 9.82 1.52 17.44
C ILE A 105 10.80 2.54 16.91
N GLU A 106 12.08 2.22 17.09
CA GLU A 106 13.19 2.93 16.49
C GLU A 106 14.11 1.92 15.82
N VAL A 107 14.57 2.24 14.62
CA VAL A 107 15.51 1.43 13.86
C VAL A 107 16.73 2.27 13.54
N THR A 108 17.91 1.74 13.87
CA THR A 108 19.19 2.39 13.56
C THR A 108 20.07 1.43 12.75
N LEU A 109 20.63 1.92 11.66
CA LEU A 109 21.65 1.21 10.87
C LEU A 109 23.02 1.78 11.24
N GLN A 110 23.96 0.91 11.61
CA GLN A 110 25.31 1.28 12.04
C GLN A 110 26.36 0.54 11.21
N ASP A 111 27.46 1.20 10.89
CA ASP A 111 28.62 0.54 10.27
C ASP A 111 29.41 -0.30 11.29
N GLY A 112 30.46 -1.00 10.80
CA GLY A 112 31.30 -1.84 11.64
C GLY A 112 32.08 -1.11 12.73
N GLN A 113 32.16 0.23 12.68
CA GLN A 113 32.75 1.11 13.69
C GLN A 113 31.70 1.67 14.66
N GLY A 114 30.42 1.35 14.47
CA GLY A 114 29.33 1.85 15.29
C GLY A 114 28.82 3.24 14.90
N SER A 115 29.27 3.80 13.75
CA SER A 115 28.76 5.07 13.25
C SER A 115 27.36 4.88 12.68
N SER A 116 26.43 5.81 12.99
CA SER A 116 25.07 5.75 12.48
C SER A 116 25.00 6.14 11.00
N CYS A 117 24.47 5.25 10.19
CA CYS A 117 24.22 5.44 8.76
C CYS A 117 22.83 6.01 8.49
N GLY A 118 21.88 5.64 9.32
CA GLY A 118 20.50 6.08 9.26
C GLY A 118 19.74 5.69 10.51
N ARG A 119 18.71 6.49 10.82
CA ARG A 119 17.81 6.26 11.95
C ARG A 119 16.41 6.65 11.53
N ALA A 120 15.44 5.86 11.90
CA ALA A 120 14.03 6.13 11.69
C ALA A 120 13.22 5.63 12.89
N ASP A 121 12.12 6.30 13.19
CA ASP A 121 11.20 5.88 14.24
C ASP A 121 9.75 6.05 13.80
N ASP A 122 8.86 5.28 14.42
CA ASP A 122 7.42 5.49 14.35
C ASP A 122 6.81 5.31 15.74
N LYS A 123 5.89 6.20 16.11
CA LYS A 123 5.25 6.26 17.42
C LYS A 123 3.74 6.17 17.29
N VAL A 124 3.13 5.67 18.33
CA VAL A 124 1.67 5.59 18.45
C VAL A 124 1.00 6.95 18.28
N GLY A 125 1.55 8.00 18.89
CA GLY A 125 1.07 9.36 18.77
C GLY A 125 -0.19 9.67 19.59
N PRO A 126 -0.83 10.84 19.34
CA PRO A 126 -1.94 11.34 20.14
C PRO A 126 -3.18 10.45 20.14
N GLY A 127 -3.40 9.70 19.08
CA GLY A 127 -4.54 8.76 18.95
C GLY A 127 -4.53 7.61 19.96
N ARG A 128 -3.37 7.25 20.47
CA ARG A 128 -3.14 6.21 21.50
C ARG A 128 -3.81 4.87 21.21
N PHE A 129 -3.87 4.46 19.95
CA PHE A 129 -4.44 3.17 19.57
C PHE A 129 -3.46 2.30 18.78
N ALA A 130 -3.67 0.99 18.88
CA ALA A 130 -2.85 0.01 18.19
C ALA A 130 -3.03 0.11 16.69
N ARG A 131 -1.93 0.32 15.96
CA ARG A 131 -1.82 0.30 14.51
C ARG A 131 -0.44 -0.25 14.13
N PRO A 132 -0.24 -0.75 12.92
CA PRO A 132 1.10 -1.07 12.45
C PRO A 132 2.00 0.19 12.48
N LEU A 133 3.19 0.05 13.05
CA LEU A 133 4.21 1.08 13.16
C LEU A 133 5.36 0.69 12.23
N ALA A 134 5.67 1.51 11.24
CA ALA A 134 6.68 1.21 10.25
C ALA A 134 7.82 2.22 10.26
N ALA A 135 9.05 1.72 10.43
CA ALA A 135 10.28 2.50 10.36
C ALA A 135 11.23 1.86 9.36
N ALA A 136 11.84 2.67 8.49
CA ALA A 136 12.78 2.18 7.48
C ALA A 136 14.03 3.03 7.46
N VAL A 137 15.18 2.36 7.51
CA VAL A 137 16.50 2.98 7.43
C VAL A 137 17.16 2.64 6.11
N SER A 138 18.06 3.49 5.66
CA SER A 138 18.80 3.28 4.42
C SER A 138 20.27 3.65 4.56
N ARG A 139 21.10 2.90 3.80
CA ARG A 139 22.44 3.31 3.45
C ARG A 139 22.44 3.77 1.99
N THR A 140 22.80 5.02 1.76
CA THR A 140 22.88 5.62 0.42
C THR A 140 24.34 5.85 0.06
N ILE A 141 24.76 5.27 -1.07
CA ILE A 141 26.10 5.45 -1.61
C ILE A 141 26.20 6.80 -2.33
N GLY A 142 27.36 7.46 -2.21
CA GLY A 142 27.63 8.71 -2.93
C GLY A 142 26.91 9.94 -2.36
N ASN A 143 26.46 9.90 -1.12
CA ASN A 143 25.72 11.01 -0.48
C ASN A 143 26.63 12.13 0.08
N GLY A 144 27.91 12.14 -0.29
CA GLY A 144 28.90 13.11 0.19
C GLY A 144 29.40 12.86 1.63
N ARG A 145 28.93 11.81 2.30
CA ARG A 145 29.42 11.39 3.62
C ARG A 145 30.62 10.47 3.46
N SER A 146 31.57 10.55 4.38
CA SER A 146 32.73 9.64 4.46
C SER A 146 32.40 8.34 5.20
N THR A 147 31.35 8.33 6.02
CA THR A 147 30.90 7.16 6.80
C THR A 147 29.91 6.31 6.00
N CYS A 148 29.86 5.02 6.30
CA CYS A 148 28.89 4.09 5.74
C CYS A 148 29.01 3.88 4.21
N GLN A 149 30.19 4.13 3.62
CA GLN A 149 30.40 3.94 2.19
C GLN A 149 31.09 2.62 1.86
N ASP A 150 31.78 2.02 2.83
CA ASP A 150 32.54 0.81 2.64
C ASP A 150 31.66 -0.44 2.65
N GLY A 151 32.13 -1.51 1.99
CA GLY A 151 31.55 -2.84 2.12
C GLY A 151 31.89 -3.45 3.48
N GLY A 152 31.02 -4.30 4.01
CA GLY A 152 31.24 -4.97 5.28
C GLY A 152 29.94 -5.34 6.00
N ALA A 153 30.11 -5.78 7.25
CA ALA A 153 29.00 -6.08 8.13
C ALA A 153 28.49 -4.81 8.79
N TYR A 154 27.18 -4.60 8.71
CA TYR A 154 26.46 -3.51 9.33
C TYR A 154 25.49 -4.06 10.37
N ASN A 155 25.30 -3.33 11.47
CA ASN A 155 24.34 -3.67 12.51
C ASN A 155 23.01 -2.92 12.29
N VAL A 156 21.90 -3.65 12.36
CA VAL A 156 20.55 -3.11 12.41
C VAL A 156 20.05 -3.26 13.85
N LEU A 157 19.96 -2.16 14.56
CA LEU A 157 19.42 -2.12 15.93
C LEU A 157 17.94 -1.73 15.85
N VAL A 158 17.08 -2.59 16.38
CA VAL A 158 15.64 -2.35 16.53
C VAL A 158 15.33 -2.19 18.02
N GLU A 159 14.77 -1.05 18.41
CA GLU A 159 14.43 -0.74 19.79
C GLU A 159 12.93 -0.46 19.92
N ARG A 160 12.30 -1.06 20.92
CA ARG A 160 10.95 -0.67 21.33
C ARG A 160 11.05 0.47 22.32
N THR A 161 10.60 1.65 21.89
CA THR A 161 10.64 2.90 22.65
C THR A 161 9.34 3.18 23.40
N GLY A 162 9.37 4.15 24.32
CA GLY A 162 8.21 4.57 25.10
C GLY A 162 8.27 4.13 26.55
N ALA A 163 7.18 4.24 27.27
CA ALA A 163 7.07 3.79 28.63
C ALA A 163 7.13 2.25 28.66
N ALA A 164 8.33 1.71 28.48
CA ALA A 164 8.61 0.35 28.81
C ALA A 164 8.17 0.11 30.24
N ALA A 165 7.03 -0.53 30.39
CA ALA A 165 6.53 -0.98 31.68
C ALA A 165 6.33 0.13 32.72
N SER A 166 5.33 0.97 32.57
CA SER A 166 4.60 1.36 33.77
C SER A 166 4.01 0.06 34.33
N PRO A 167 4.30 -0.36 35.56
CA PRO A 167 3.72 -1.57 36.15
C PRO A 167 2.19 -1.57 36.23
N SER A 168 1.58 -0.43 35.92
CA SER A 168 0.12 -0.20 35.83
C SER A 168 -0.44 -0.31 34.41
N ALA A 169 0.36 -0.50 33.36
CA ALA A 169 -0.12 -0.87 32.05
C ALA A 169 -0.56 -2.34 32.12
N GLY A 170 -1.85 -2.62 31.94
CA GLY A 170 -2.37 -3.98 31.97
C GLY A 170 -1.65 -4.91 31.00
N ASP A 171 -1.81 -6.24 31.17
CA ASP A 171 -1.10 -7.29 30.41
C ASP A 171 -1.07 -7.11 28.89
N ALA A 172 -2.04 -6.42 28.31
CA ALA A 172 -2.10 -6.15 26.88
C ALA A 172 -1.05 -5.14 26.38
N ALA A 173 -0.68 -4.14 27.19
CA ALA A 173 0.36 -3.16 26.85
C ALA A 173 1.77 -3.70 27.10
N SER A 174 1.92 -4.65 28.03
CA SER A 174 3.19 -5.29 28.39
C SER A 174 3.58 -6.42 27.42
N GLY A 175 2.69 -6.87 26.53
CA GLY A 175 2.94 -7.96 25.59
C GLY A 175 4.01 -7.64 24.54
N ALA A 176 4.65 -8.68 24.03
CA ALA A 176 5.54 -8.54 22.88
C ALA A 176 4.76 -8.09 21.64
N TRP A 177 5.41 -7.26 20.80
CA TRP A 177 4.94 -6.90 19.48
C TRP A 177 5.56 -7.81 18.44
N GLU A 178 4.75 -8.31 17.50
CA GLU A 178 5.26 -9.02 16.34
C GLU A 178 5.96 -8.02 15.41
N LEU A 179 7.06 -8.46 14.82
CA LEU A 179 7.83 -7.67 13.86
C LEU A 179 7.84 -8.34 12.49
N GLU A 180 7.69 -7.54 11.44
CA GLU A 180 8.06 -7.89 10.09
C GLU A 180 9.29 -7.08 9.69
N ILE A 181 10.36 -7.77 9.29
CA ILE A 181 11.64 -7.15 8.93
C ILE A 181 11.94 -7.51 7.49
N ARG A 182 12.32 -6.51 6.68
CA ARG A 182 12.67 -6.73 5.29
C ARG A 182 13.95 -5.99 4.94
N HIS A 183 14.87 -6.69 4.28
CA HIS A 183 16.10 -6.13 3.73
C HIS A 183 16.06 -6.20 2.22
N VAL A 184 16.27 -5.07 1.54
CA VAL A 184 16.37 -4.99 0.08
C VAL A 184 17.55 -4.10 -0.32
N THR A 185 18.09 -4.36 -1.52
CA THR A 185 19.20 -3.58 -2.07
C THR A 185 18.80 -3.01 -3.43
N GLU A 186 19.36 -1.86 -3.75
CA GLU A 186 19.21 -1.18 -5.02
C GLU A 186 20.58 -1.04 -5.68
N PRO A 187 20.75 -1.47 -6.95
CA PRO A 187 22.02 -1.38 -7.65
C PRO A 187 22.52 0.06 -7.76
N GLY A 188 23.82 0.22 -7.83
CA GLY A 188 24.45 1.49 -8.18
C GLY A 188 24.16 1.90 -9.63
N LEU A 189 24.50 3.13 -9.98
CA LEU A 189 24.39 3.64 -11.35
C LEU A 189 25.63 3.30 -12.17
N ARG A 190 25.48 3.09 -13.49
CA ARG A 190 26.61 2.91 -14.42
C ARG A 190 27.48 4.17 -14.53
N GLN A 191 26.87 5.31 -14.33
CA GLN A 191 27.52 6.63 -14.34
C GLN A 191 26.93 7.46 -13.21
N ALA A 192 27.76 8.27 -12.57
CA ALA A 192 27.29 9.16 -11.51
C ALA A 192 26.16 10.07 -12.04
N GLY A 193 25.05 10.08 -11.31
CA GLY A 193 23.90 10.92 -11.57
C GLY A 193 23.94 12.22 -10.77
N PRO A 194 22.86 13.03 -10.85
CA PRO A 194 22.68 14.19 -9.99
C PRO A 194 22.76 13.80 -8.52
N THR A 195 23.40 14.66 -7.72
CA THR A 195 23.57 14.46 -6.26
C THR A 195 22.80 15.49 -5.43
N GLU A 196 22.05 16.38 -6.11
CA GLU A 196 21.23 17.40 -5.47
C GLU A 196 19.75 17.14 -5.74
N ALA A 197 18.97 17.07 -4.67
CA ALA A 197 17.51 16.93 -4.76
C ALA A 197 16.86 18.28 -5.14
N PRO A 198 15.69 18.24 -5.79
CA PRO A 198 14.92 19.45 -6.05
C PRO A 198 14.47 20.08 -4.73
N THR A 199 14.57 21.41 -4.67
CA THR A 199 14.12 22.20 -3.51
C THR A 199 12.74 22.83 -3.72
N GLN A 200 12.21 22.77 -4.93
CA GLN A 200 10.91 23.32 -5.30
C GLN A 200 10.19 22.36 -6.26
N TRP A 201 8.91 22.24 -6.09
CA TRP A 201 8.01 21.47 -6.95
C TRP A 201 6.62 22.13 -6.99
N PRO A 202 5.80 21.86 -8.02
CA PRO A 202 4.45 22.41 -8.10
C PRO A 202 3.60 21.99 -6.89
N SER A 203 2.95 22.96 -6.26
CA SER A 203 2.11 22.77 -5.07
C SER A 203 0.61 22.84 -5.38
N ALA A 204 0.23 23.07 -6.63
CA ALA A 204 -1.17 23.09 -7.02
C ALA A 204 -1.80 21.72 -6.80
N SER A 205 -2.96 21.70 -6.15
CA SER A 205 -3.75 20.47 -6.03
C SER A 205 -4.30 20.07 -7.39
N PRO A 206 -4.31 18.77 -7.72
CA PRO A 206 -4.90 18.29 -8.95
C PRO A 206 -6.41 18.56 -8.99
N GLY A 207 -6.97 18.53 -10.20
CA GLY A 207 -8.42 18.44 -10.36
C GLY A 207 -8.99 17.19 -9.71
N LEU A 208 -10.31 17.15 -9.58
CA LEU A 208 -10.96 15.91 -9.14
C LEU A 208 -10.68 14.80 -10.17
N PRO A 209 -10.36 13.57 -9.73
CA PRO A 209 -10.18 12.47 -10.67
C PRO A 209 -11.46 12.29 -11.51
N GLY A 210 -11.27 12.02 -12.80
CA GLY A 210 -12.37 11.68 -13.70
C GLY A 210 -12.94 10.29 -13.39
N GLY A 211 -14.13 9.99 -13.90
CA GLY A 211 -14.76 8.70 -13.71
C GLY A 211 -15.78 8.65 -12.57
N GLY A 212 -16.33 7.46 -12.32
CA GLY A 212 -17.23 7.20 -11.20
C GLY A 212 -16.47 6.82 -9.94
N THR A 213 -17.22 6.68 -8.84
CA THR A 213 -16.69 6.13 -7.58
C THR A 213 -16.73 4.60 -7.66
N GLU A 214 -15.59 3.96 -7.44
CA GLU A 214 -15.44 2.51 -7.34
C GLU A 214 -15.37 2.05 -5.88
N GLU A 215 -15.59 0.75 -5.62
CA GLU A 215 -15.42 0.19 -4.28
C GLU A 215 -14.07 -0.53 -4.17
N ALA A 216 -13.34 -0.28 -3.08
CA ALA A 216 -12.10 -0.99 -2.77
C ALA A 216 -12.10 -1.40 -1.29
N ALA A 217 -11.96 -2.69 -1.03
CA ALA A 217 -11.64 -3.19 0.30
C ALA A 217 -10.11 -3.13 0.46
N GLY A 218 -9.61 -2.34 1.40
CA GLY A 218 -8.18 -2.30 1.70
C GLY A 218 -7.67 -3.59 2.31
N GLY A 219 -6.38 -3.89 2.13
CA GLY A 219 -5.69 -4.96 2.87
C GLY A 219 -5.42 -4.56 4.31
N THR A 220 -4.90 -5.49 5.12
CA THR A 220 -4.56 -5.24 6.53
C THR A 220 -3.07 -5.01 6.76
N GLY A 221 -2.24 -5.17 5.73
CA GLY A 221 -0.79 -4.96 5.75
C GLY A 221 -0.23 -4.54 4.40
N PHE A 222 1.08 -4.33 4.35
CA PHE A 222 1.78 -4.02 3.10
C PHE A 222 1.69 -5.15 2.07
N ASN A 223 1.62 -6.41 2.53
CA ASN A 223 1.70 -7.59 1.68
C ASN A 223 0.38 -7.89 0.96
N ASP A 224 -0.75 -7.55 1.55
CA ASP A 224 -2.10 -7.73 1.01
C ASP A 224 -2.76 -6.41 0.61
N ALA A 225 -2.00 -5.30 0.57
CA ALA A 225 -2.50 -3.98 0.19
C ALA A 225 -3.29 -4.03 -1.12
N ALA A 226 -4.52 -3.51 -1.10
CA ALA A 226 -5.38 -3.49 -2.28
C ALA A 226 -4.77 -2.58 -3.36
N GLU A 227 -4.67 -3.07 -4.58
CA GLU A 227 -4.21 -2.27 -5.70
C GLU A 227 -5.31 -1.29 -6.13
N ILE A 228 -5.01 -0.01 -6.14
CA ILE A 228 -5.88 1.05 -6.64
C ILE A 228 -5.08 1.93 -7.61
N SER A 229 -5.77 2.53 -8.54
CA SER A 229 -5.22 3.49 -9.51
C SER A 229 -5.74 4.89 -9.24
N GLU A 230 -5.40 5.83 -10.11
CA GLU A 230 -6.04 7.14 -10.13
C GLU A 230 -7.56 7.02 -10.19
N GLY A 231 -8.27 7.72 -9.28
CA GLY A 231 -9.71 7.62 -9.17
C GLY A 231 -10.27 7.99 -7.80
N GLU A 232 -11.58 7.79 -7.66
CA GLU A 232 -12.31 7.89 -6.40
C GLU A 232 -12.75 6.49 -5.95
N TRP A 233 -12.33 6.10 -4.74
CA TRP A 233 -12.55 4.78 -4.17
C TRP A 233 -13.33 4.87 -2.88
N ARG A 234 -14.41 4.10 -2.76
CA ARG A 234 -15.18 4.00 -1.52
C ARG A 234 -14.81 2.74 -0.76
N SER A 235 -14.59 2.88 0.53
CA SER A 235 -14.30 1.78 1.44
C SER A 235 -15.20 1.84 2.66
N ARG A 236 -15.52 0.67 3.21
CA ARG A 236 -16.13 0.53 4.54
C ARG A 236 -15.06 0.06 5.50
N MET A 237 -14.73 0.89 6.46
CA MET A 237 -13.63 0.65 7.39
C MET A 237 -14.16 0.48 8.80
N GLU A 238 -13.62 -0.47 9.54
CA GLU A 238 -13.90 -0.69 10.95
C GLU A 238 -13.08 0.27 11.82
N ALA A 239 -13.71 0.78 12.89
CA ALA A 239 -13.01 1.57 13.89
C ALA A 239 -11.93 0.72 14.59
N GLY A 240 -10.76 1.30 14.84
CA GLY A 240 -9.61 0.62 15.44
C GLY A 240 -8.77 -0.19 14.47
N ARG A 241 -9.01 -0.10 13.16
CA ARG A 241 -8.25 -0.81 12.15
C ARG A 241 -7.50 0.12 11.20
N THR A 242 -6.44 -0.43 10.61
CA THR A 242 -5.67 0.20 9.52
C THR A 242 -5.89 -0.60 8.24
N TYR A 243 -6.14 0.11 7.15
CA TYR A 243 -6.32 -0.45 5.81
C TYR A 243 -5.25 0.07 4.87
N PHE A 244 -4.68 -0.85 4.09
CA PHE A 244 -3.58 -0.57 3.19
C PHE A 244 -4.06 -0.64 1.73
N TYR A 245 -3.66 0.38 0.97
CA TYR A 245 -3.86 0.47 -0.47
C TYR A 245 -2.51 0.73 -1.11
N ARG A 246 -2.27 0.17 -2.29
CA ARG A 246 -1.05 0.41 -3.06
C ARG A 246 -1.37 1.08 -4.38
N VAL A 247 -0.53 2.01 -4.75
CA VAL A 247 -0.62 2.83 -5.96
C VAL A 247 0.71 2.77 -6.67
N LYS A 248 0.71 2.41 -7.96
CA LYS A 248 1.93 2.43 -8.76
C LYS A 248 2.29 3.86 -9.13
N VAL A 249 3.52 4.26 -8.84
CA VAL A 249 4.07 5.57 -9.21
C VAL A 249 5.41 5.36 -9.91
N ASP A 250 5.54 5.87 -11.12
CA ASP A 250 6.75 5.73 -11.92
C ASP A 250 7.67 6.95 -11.78
N TRP A 251 8.88 6.85 -12.32
CA TRP A 251 9.80 7.97 -12.42
C TRP A 251 9.15 9.17 -13.10
N GLY A 252 9.34 10.37 -12.58
CA GLY A 252 8.74 11.61 -13.09
C GLY A 252 7.28 11.81 -12.75
N GLN A 253 6.66 10.86 -12.07
CA GLN A 253 5.29 10.99 -11.57
C GLN A 253 5.28 11.39 -10.10
N ARG A 254 4.20 12.03 -9.67
CA ARG A 254 3.93 12.37 -8.27
C ARG A 254 2.53 11.91 -7.88
N ILE A 255 2.36 11.57 -6.62
CA ILE A 255 1.09 11.10 -6.08
C ILE A 255 0.44 12.18 -5.24
N PHE A 256 -0.88 12.32 -5.38
CA PHE A 256 -1.76 13.04 -4.47
C PHE A 256 -2.76 12.07 -3.87
N GLY A 257 -3.08 12.27 -2.61
CA GLY A 257 -4.02 11.40 -1.93
C GLY A 257 -4.85 12.19 -0.92
N THR A 258 -6.14 11.88 -0.86
CA THR A 258 -7.02 12.34 0.21
C THR A 258 -7.88 11.18 0.71
N ALA A 259 -8.12 11.15 2.01
CA ALA A 259 -9.07 10.25 2.65
C ALA A 259 -10.14 11.07 3.37
N SER A 260 -11.41 10.83 3.05
CA SER A 260 -12.55 11.55 3.62
C SER A 260 -13.41 10.62 4.46
N LEU A 261 -13.48 10.87 5.75
CA LEU A 261 -14.39 10.19 6.66
C LEU A 261 -15.79 10.79 6.51
N GLY A 262 -16.77 9.97 6.15
CA GLY A 262 -18.15 10.40 5.90
C GLY A 262 -18.86 10.92 7.14
N SER A 263 -19.95 11.67 6.93
CA SER A 263 -20.76 12.20 8.02
C SER A 263 -21.52 11.11 8.78
N THR A 264 -21.66 11.29 10.09
CA THR A 264 -22.44 10.41 10.96
C THR A 264 -23.25 11.24 11.93
N SER A 265 -24.53 10.91 12.12
CA SER A 265 -25.37 11.55 13.11
C SER A 265 -24.94 11.19 14.53
N THR A 266 -24.91 12.17 15.42
CA THR A 266 -24.61 11.99 16.84
C THR A 266 -25.68 12.63 17.69
N LYS A 267 -25.86 12.15 18.94
CA LYS A 267 -26.70 12.78 19.95
C LYS A 267 -25.79 13.60 20.86
N GLY A 268 -25.97 14.91 20.85
CA GLY A 268 -25.18 15.82 21.68
C GLY A 268 -23.82 16.19 21.10
N PHE A 269 -22.99 16.87 21.90
CA PHE A 269 -21.63 17.24 21.53
C PHE A 269 -20.69 16.05 21.76
N THR A 270 -20.14 15.54 20.67
CA THR A 270 -19.23 14.39 20.69
C THR A 270 -18.07 14.67 19.72
N PHE A 271 -16.85 14.35 20.11
CA PHE A 271 -15.71 14.43 19.22
C PHE A 271 -14.69 13.31 19.50
N VAL A 272 -13.91 12.97 18.49
CA VAL A 272 -12.77 12.05 18.56
C VAL A 272 -11.56 12.73 17.95
N SER A 273 -10.48 12.85 18.72
CA SER A 273 -9.19 13.34 18.21
C SER A 273 -8.55 12.28 17.33
N GLU A 274 -7.85 12.69 16.26
CA GLU A 274 -7.20 11.79 15.32
C GLU A 274 -8.10 10.62 14.89
N ALA A 275 -9.34 10.96 14.54
CA ALA A 275 -10.36 9.98 14.18
C ALA A 275 -10.00 9.21 12.91
N LEU A 276 -9.35 9.88 11.96
CA LEU A 276 -8.87 9.36 10.71
C LEU A 276 -7.41 9.78 10.54
N THR A 277 -6.50 8.86 10.25
CA THR A 277 -5.13 9.17 9.84
C THR A 277 -4.86 8.52 8.49
N MET A 278 -4.07 9.20 7.66
CA MET A 278 -3.60 8.66 6.39
C MET A 278 -2.11 8.89 6.29
N ARG A 279 -1.36 7.83 6.00
CA ARG A 279 0.09 7.89 5.83
C ARG A 279 0.49 7.32 4.48
N LEU A 280 1.47 7.94 3.86
CA LEU A 280 2.07 7.47 2.62
C LEU A 280 3.43 6.85 2.90
N TYR A 281 3.64 5.65 2.40
CA TYR A 281 4.92 4.94 2.44
C TYR A 281 5.42 4.65 1.03
N ASN A 282 6.73 4.66 0.84
CA ASN A 282 7.37 4.34 -0.43
C ASN A 282 7.54 2.82 -0.63
N PRO A 283 8.05 2.35 -1.79
CA PRO A 283 8.20 0.92 -2.08
C PRO A 283 9.02 0.12 -1.06
N VAL A 284 9.94 0.76 -0.34
CA VAL A 284 10.71 0.12 0.73
C VAL A 284 10.12 0.35 2.12
N ARG A 285 8.85 0.75 2.19
CA ARG A 285 8.07 0.99 3.42
C ARG A 285 8.60 2.13 4.30
N GLY A 286 9.40 3.01 3.74
CA GLY A 286 9.82 4.25 4.40
C GLY A 286 8.67 5.27 4.38
N LEU A 287 8.45 5.96 5.49
CA LEU A 287 7.47 7.05 5.57
C LEU A 287 7.83 8.16 4.59
N VAL A 288 6.84 8.63 3.84
CA VAL A 288 6.95 9.78 2.94
C VAL A 288 6.22 10.97 3.56
N GLU A 289 4.97 10.75 3.98
CA GLU A 289 4.10 11.82 4.46
C GLU A 289 3.08 11.29 5.47
N ASP A 290 2.79 12.10 6.49
CA ASP A 290 1.72 11.88 7.45
C ASP A 290 0.65 12.96 7.27
N GLY A 291 -0.47 12.59 6.67
CA GLY A 291 -1.61 13.47 6.38
C GLY A 291 -2.74 13.39 7.41
N GLY A 292 -2.41 13.15 8.70
CA GLY A 292 -3.38 12.99 9.77
C GLY A 292 -4.41 14.13 9.88
N THR A 293 -5.56 13.85 10.48
CA THR A 293 -6.64 14.84 10.70
C THR A 293 -6.67 15.36 12.12
N GLY A 294 -7.39 16.48 12.27
CA GLY A 294 -7.86 16.94 13.58
C GLY A 294 -9.05 16.14 14.13
N SER A 295 -9.83 16.76 15.01
CA SER A 295 -10.98 16.14 15.65
C SER A 295 -12.16 15.90 14.70
N TYR A 296 -12.87 14.79 14.88
CA TYR A 296 -14.11 14.43 14.18
C TYR A 296 -15.31 14.59 15.12
N ASP A 297 -16.30 15.34 14.67
CA ASP A 297 -17.51 15.70 15.40
C ASP A 297 -18.79 15.14 14.77
N GLY A 298 -18.66 14.17 13.86
CA GLY A 298 -19.76 13.61 13.08
C GLY A 298 -19.96 14.29 11.71
N ARG A 299 -19.31 15.42 11.44
CA ARG A 299 -19.25 16.04 10.11
C ARG A 299 -18.13 15.46 9.31
N GLN A 300 -18.28 15.44 7.99
CA GLN A 300 -17.20 14.96 7.09
C GLN A 300 -15.87 15.64 7.42
N LYS A 301 -14.83 14.83 7.54
CA LYS A 301 -13.44 15.28 7.73
C LYS A 301 -12.54 14.61 6.69
N GLN A 302 -11.46 15.30 6.37
CA GLN A 302 -10.52 14.85 5.35
C GLN A 302 -9.10 14.89 5.90
N ALA A 303 -8.34 13.82 5.63
CA ALA A 303 -6.89 13.78 5.66
C ALA A 303 -6.38 13.97 4.23
N ALA A 304 -5.29 14.69 4.05
CA ALA A 304 -4.72 14.95 2.74
C ALA A 304 -3.20 14.92 2.81
N LEU A 305 -2.57 14.35 1.79
CA LEU A 305 -1.14 14.48 1.61
C LEU A 305 -0.82 15.92 1.20
N ASP A 306 0.23 16.49 1.78
CA ASP A 306 0.80 17.72 1.26
C ASP A 306 1.40 17.49 -0.14
N PRO A 307 1.57 18.53 -0.95
CA PRO A 307 2.20 18.40 -2.25
C PRO A 307 3.59 17.76 -2.16
N LEU A 308 3.81 16.71 -2.93
CA LEU A 308 5.04 15.93 -2.99
C LEU A 308 5.80 16.21 -4.28
N PRO A 309 7.14 16.07 -4.30
CA PRO A 309 7.92 16.13 -5.54
C PRO A 309 7.61 14.92 -6.44
N GLU A 310 8.00 15.02 -7.71
CA GLU A 310 8.04 13.86 -8.61
C GLU A 310 9.01 12.80 -8.09
N VAL A 311 8.71 11.52 -8.37
CA VAL A 311 9.65 10.44 -8.09
C VAL A 311 10.90 10.62 -8.93
N ALA A 312 12.03 10.84 -8.26
CA ALA A 312 13.32 11.06 -8.91
C ALA A 312 14.47 10.42 -8.12
N TYR A 313 15.48 9.94 -8.85
CA TYR A 313 16.63 9.28 -8.22
C TYR A 313 17.35 10.20 -7.23
N GLU A 314 17.55 11.44 -7.58
CA GLU A 314 18.23 12.49 -6.81
C GLU A 314 17.51 12.86 -5.51
N ASN A 315 16.25 12.55 -5.37
CA ASN A 315 15.50 12.81 -4.13
C ASN A 315 16.13 12.13 -2.91
N ARG A 316 16.90 11.05 -3.10
CA ARG A 316 17.65 10.37 -2.02
C ARG A 316 18.67 11.24 -1.30
N PHE A 317 19.10 12.32 -1.92
CA PHE A 317 20.02 13.30 -1.36
C PHE A 317 19.30 14.47 -0.69
N GLY A 318 17.97 14.51 -0.79
CA GLY A 318 17.15 15.54 -0.14
C GLY A 318 17.04 15.38 1.36
N SER A 319 16.78 16.49 2.04
CA SER A 319 16.49 16.50 3.47
C SER A 319 14.99 16.31 3.71
N GLY A 320 14.68 15.51 4.73
CA GLY A 320 13.30 15.22 5.14
C GLY A 320 12.62 14.13 4.35
N ASP A 321 11.63 13.51 4.99
CA ASP A 321 10.96 12.30 4.49
C ASP A 321 10.19 12.54 3.20
N LYS A 322 9.55 13.69 3.04
CA LYS A 322 8.78 14.06 1.83
C LYS A 322 9.62 14.00 0.56
N VAL A 323 10.83 14.53 0.59
CA VAL A 323 11.71 14.51 -0.56
C VAL A 323 12.41 13.16 -0.67
N ALA A 324 13.12 12.78 0.39
CA ALA A 324 13.89 11.54 0.40
C ALA A 324 13.02 10.29 0.19
N GLY A 325 11.75 10.33 0.57
CA GLY A 325 10.79 9.24 0.37
C GLY A 325 10.39 9.03 -1.09
N MET A 326 10.42 10.07 -1.92
CA MET A 326 10.03 10.02 -3.35
C MET A 326 11.20 9.65 -4.28
N ARG A 327 12.09 8.74 -3.84
CA ARG A 327 13.34 8.36 -4.51
C ARG A 327 13.32 7.06 -5.30
N LEU A 328 12.22 6.31 -5.25
CA LEU A 328 12.08 4.99 -5.86
C LEU A 328 10.78 4.90 -6.62
N LYS A 329 10.80 4.37 -7.84
CA LYS A 329 9.57 3.97 -8.51
C LYS A 329 9.04 2.65 -7.93
N GLY A 330 7.73 2.44 -7.97
CA GLY A 330 7.11 1.20 -7.54
C GLY A 330 5.78 1.42 -6.86
N ASP A 331 5.43 0.47 -6.00
CA ASP A 331 4.19 0.53 -5.23
C ASP A 331 4.37 1.48 -4.03
N TYR A 332 3.62 2.57 -4.02
CA TYR A 332 3.46 3.44 -2.87
C TYR A 332 2.24 2.99 -2.07
N TYR A 333 2.32 3.03 -0.76
CA TYR A 333 1.28 2.50 0.11
C TYR A 333 0.59 3.61 0.89
N LEU A 334 -0.74 3.68 0.77
CA LEU A 334 -1.58 4.52 1.62
C LEU A 334 -2.11 3.65 2.77
N ALA A 335 -1.68 3.95 3.99
CA ALA A 335 -2.19 3.33 5.20
C ALA A 335 -3.21 4.29 5.85
N VAL A 336 -4.47 3.87 5.89
CA VAL A 336 -5.58 4.66 6.43
C VAL A 336 -6.09 3.99 7.70
N SER A 337 -6.04 4.71 8.82
CA SER A 337 -6.43 4.18 10.13
C SER A 337 -7.62 4.92 10.70
N LEU A 338 -8.53 4.20 11.34
CA LEU A 338 -9.65 4.77 12.10
C LEU A 338 -9.44 4.55 13.60
N ASN A 339 -9.61 5.61 14.37
CA ASN A 339 -9.53 5.55 15.83
C ASN A 339 -10.66 4.70 16.42
N PRO A 340 -10.38 3.74 17.33
CA PRO A 340 -11.41 2.89 17.94
C PRO A 340 -12.47 3.67 18.72
N GLN A 341 -12.15 4.84 19.25
CA GLN A 341 -13.12 5.72 19.93
C GLN A 341 -14.29 6.14 19.02
N LEU A 342 -14.15 6.00 17.69
CA LEU A 342 -15.26 6.23 16.77
C LEU A 342 -16.43 5.26 17.05
N ALA A 343 -16.15 3.97 17.27
CA ALA A 343 -17.19 3.00 17.61
C ALA A 343 -17.85 3.34 18.94
N GLU A 344 -17.07 3.66 19.96
CA GLU A 344 -17.56 3.98 21.30
C GLU A 344 -18.43 5.24 21.30
N LYS A 345 -17.98 6.30 20.60
CA LYS A 345 -18.62 7.62 20.63
C LYS A 345 -19.82 7.75 19.69
N PHE A 346 -19.79 7.07 18.55
CA PHE A 346 -20.84 7.18 17.51
C PHE A 346 -21.73 5.95 17.41
N GLY A 347 -21.47 4.89 18.19
CA GLY A 347 -22.28 3.68 18.25
C GLY A 347 -22.33 2.91 16.93
N LYS A 348 -21.26 2.95 16.15
CA LYS A 348 -21.10 2.25 14.88
C LYS A 348 -19.72 1.61 14.81
N GLU A 349 -19.66 0.41 14.31
CA GLU A 349 -18.38 -0.29 14.09
C GLU A 349 -17.74 0.08 12.75
N GLN A 350 -18.56 0.33 11.73
CA GLN A 350 -18.10 0.62 10.37
C GLN A 350 -18.44 2.05 9.92
N PHE A 351 -17.49 2.66 9.23
CA PHE A 351 -17.57 4.01 8.70
C PHE A 351 -17.26 4.01 7.20
N GLY A 352 -17.98 4.84 6.45
CA GLY A 352 -17.65 5.08 5.05
C GLY A 352 -16.46 6.02 4.94
N VAL A 353 -15.43 5.58 4.21
CA VAL A 353 -14.26 6.39 3.85
C VAL A 353 -14.17 6.47 2.34
N THR A 354 -13.99 7.67 1.82
CA THR A 354 -13.73 7.90 0.39
C THR A 354 -12.27 8.31 0.21
N LEU A 355 -11.56 7.52 -0.59
CA LEU A 355 -10.19 7.81 -1.00
C LEU A 355 -10.22 8.47 -2.38
N ARG A 356 -9.44 9.53 -2.59
CA ARG A 356 -9.16 10.08 -3.91
C ARG A 356 -7.67 10.04 -4.13
N VAL A 357 -7.29 9.48 -5.27
CA VAL A 357 -5.89 9.33 -5.66
C VAL A 357 -5.72 9.93 -7.05
N ASN A 358 -4.70 10.78 -7.20
CA ASN A 358 -4.24 11.24 -8.50
C ASN A 358 -2.76 10.89 -8.65
N VAL A 359 -2.38 10.50 -9.86
CA VAL A 359 -0.98 10.28 -10.24
C VAL A 359 -0.70 11.18 -11.43
N GLU A 360 0.06 12.25 -11.19
CA GLU A 360 0.36 13.26 -12.21
C GLU A 360 1.80 13.13 -12.72
N GLY A 361 2.00 13.56 -13.95
CA GLY A 361 3.29 13.55 -14.64
C GLY A 361 3.40 12.39 -15.62
N GLU A 362 4.23 12.57 -16.64
CA GLU A 362 4.55 11.53 -17.60
C GLU A 362 5.61 10.59 -17.01
N ALA A 363 5.44 9.30 -17.24
CA ALA A 363 6.45 8.32 -16.84
C ALA A 363 7.76 8.57 -17.62
N LYS A 364 8.84 8.83 -16.90
CA LYS A 364 10.17 9.09 -17.46
C LYS A 364 11.02 7.80 -17.43
N PRO A 365 12.02 7.70 -18.30
CA PRO A 365 13.04 6.66 -18.18
C PRO A 365 13.68 6.71 -16.80
N GLY A 366 13.89 5.53 -16.20
CA GLY A 366 14.59 5.43 -14.93
C GLY A 366 16.08 5.75 -15.06
N PRO A 367 16.78 5.90 -13.93
CA PRO A 367 18.22 6.11 -13.92
C PRO A 367 18.96 4.92 -14.54
N PRO A 368 20.16 5.13 -15.12
CA PRO A 368 20.92 4.07 -15.76
C PRO A 368 21.60 3.17 -14.71
N TYR A 369 20.85 2.28 -14.10
CA TYR A 369 21.37 1.31 -13.15
C TYR A 369 22.41 0.38 -13.79
N ALA A 370 23.41 -0.02 -13.02
CA ALA A 370 24.43 -0.98 -13.44
C ALA A 370 23.84 -2.37 -13.70
N GLU A 371 22.83 -2.75 -12.94
CA GLU A 371 22.09 -3.99 -13.01
C GLU A 371 20.58 -3.73 -13.02
N PRO A 372 19.74 -4.67 -13.50
CA PRO A 372 18.29 -4.53 -13.35
C PRO A 372 17.88 -4.38 -11.89
N VAL A 373 17.05 -3.41 -11.59
CA VAL A 373 16.45 -3.26 -10.27
C VAL A 373 15.34 -4.29 -10.15
N GLY A 374 15.43 -5.15 -9.12
CA GLY A 374 14.32 -6.01 -8.73
C GLY A 374 13.11 -5.19 -8.25
N ASP A 375 11.99 -5.86 -8.01
CA ASP A 375 10.85 -5.21 -7.36
C ASP A 375 11.17 -4.96 -5.89
N LEU A 376 11.32 -3.72 -5.52
CA LEU A 376 11.64 -3.32 -4.15
C LEU A 376 10.44 -3.48 -3.20
N GLY A 377 9.23 -3.63 -3.74
CA GLY A 377 7.98 -3.70 -2.97
C GLY A 377 7.57 -5.11 -2.49
N VAL A 378 7.95 -6.20 -3.21
CA VAL A 378 7.51 -7.58 -2.90
C VAL A 378 8.72 -8.50 -2.74
N ALA A 379 8.73 -9.37 -1.73
CA ALA A 379 9.78 -10.37 -1.54
C ALA A 379 9.85 -11.34 -2.73
N GLU A 380 11.07 -11.76 -3.13
CA GLU A 380 11.26 -12.65 -4.28
C GLU A 380 10.52 -14.00 -4.15
N GLY A 381 10.39 -14.53 -2.93
CA GLY A 381 9.62 -15.75 -2.65
C GLY A 381 8.13 -15.61 -3.01
N GLU A 382 7.53 -14.46 -2.80
CA GLU A 382 6.12 -14.21 -3.15
C GLU A 382 5.91 -14.08 -4.67
N LYS A 383 6.93 -13.62 -5.40
CA LYS A 383 6.90 -13.61 -6.88
C LYS A 383 6.95 -15.01 -7.48
N ALA A 384 7.75 -15.90 -6.90
CA ALA A 384 7.84 -17.27 -7.35
C ALA A 384 6.50 -17.99 -7.20
N GLU A 385 5.83 -17.87 -6.06
CA GLU A 385 4.52 -18.47 -5.83
C GLU A 385 3.43 -17.90 -6.76
N ARG A 386 3.38 -16.58 -6.97
CA ARG A 386 2.44 -15.95 -7.92
C ARG A 386 2.74 -16.37 -9.37
N SER A 387 4.02 -16.44 -9.75
CA SER A 387 4.43 -16.87 -11.09
C SER A 387 4.08 -18.34 -11.34
N ASP A 388 4.25 -19.20 -10.36
CA ASP A 388 3.95 -20.63 -10.47
C ASP A 388 2.43 -20.89 -10.47
N THR A 389 1.67 -20.15 -9.67
CA THR A 389 0.20 -20.19 -9.71
C THR A 389 -0.34 -19.70 -11.06
N MET A 390 0.23 -18.61 -11.62
CA MET A 390 -0.13 -18.13 -12.96
C MET A 390 0.25 -19.15 -14.06
N LYS A 391 1.39 -19.79 -13.97
CA LYS A 391 1.80 -20.88 -14.89
C LYS A 391 0.87 -22.07 -14.79
N LEU A 392 0.44 -22.44 -13.58
CA LEU A 392 -0.46 -23.56 -13.34
C LEU A 392 -1.87 -23.26 -13.89
N VAL A 393 -2.38 -22.03 -13.72
CA VAL A 393 -3.64 -21.56 -14.33
C VAL A 393 -3.51 -21.53 -15.86
N GLY A 394 -2.41 -21.05 -16.41
CA GLY A 394 -2.15 -21.05 -17.85
C GLY A 394 -2.10 -22.47 -18.44
N LEU A 395 -1.41 -23.41 -17.79
CA LEU A 395 -1.33 -24.81 -18.19
C LEU A 395 -2.68 -25.53 -18.12
N ALA A 396 -3.46 -25.28 -17.06
CA ALA A 396 -4.81 -25.83 -16.91
C ALA A 396 -5.77 -25.29 -18.00
N GLY A 397 -5.67 -24.00 -18.33
CA GLY A 397 -6.48 -23.36 -19.39
C GLY A 397 -6.15 -23.93 -20.79
N VAL A 398 -4.88 -24.09 -21.11
CA VAL A 398 -4.44 -24.67 -22.39
C VAL A 398 -4.81 -26.15 -22.49
N GLY A 399 -4.64 -26.91 -21.40
CA GLY A 399 -5.00 -28.33 -21.37
C GLY A 399 -6.49 -28.56 -21.59
N THR A 400 -7.35 -27.78 -20.92
CA THR A 400 -8.82 -27.88 -21.06
C THR A 400 -9.28 -27.45 -22.45
N GLY A 401 -8.72 -26.36 -23.00
CA GLY A 401 -9.03 -25.89 -24.35
C GLY A 401 -8.66 -26.90 -25.42
N THR A 402 -7.48 -27.51 -25.31
CA THR A 402 -7.00 -28.55 -26.26
C THR A 402 -7.88 -29.79 -26.19
N ALA A 403 -8.27 -30.26 -25.02
CA ALA A 403 -9.15 -31.41 -24.84
C ALA A 403 -10.55 -31.17 -25.46
N LEU A 404 -11.12 -29.97 -25.32
CA LEU A 404 -12.39 -29.58 -25.93
C LEU A 404 -12.31 -29.54 -27.45
N VAL A 405 -11.23 -28.99 -28.03
CA VAL A 405 -11.03 -28.92 -29.48
C VAL A 405 -10.85 -30.33 -30.08
N LEU A 406 -10.07 -31.20 -29.42
CA LEU A 406 -9.89 -32.60 -29.84
C LEU A 406 -11.20 -33.40 -29.69
N GLY A 407 -11.96 -33.17 -28.60
CA GLY A 407 -13.27 -33.80 -28.40
C GLY A 407 -14.30 -33.43 -29.48
N LEU A 408 -14.36 -32.14 -29.83
CA LEU A 408 -15.22 -31.67 -30.94
C LEU A 408 -14.78 -32.21 -32.28
N GLY A 409 -13.47 -32.28 -32.55
CA GLY A 409 -12.92 -32.89 -33.78
C GLY A 409 -13.26 -34.38 -33.90
N ALA A 410 -13.08 -35.15 -32.85
CA ALA A 410 -13.44 -36.57 -32.81
C ALA A 410 -14.94 -36.81 -32.97
N TRP A 411 -15.77 -35.97 -32.31
CA TRP A 411 -17.23 -36.05 -32.46
C TRP A 411 -17.70 -35.74 -33.89
N THR A 412 -17.09 -34.73 -34.52
CA THR A 412 -17.41 -34.36 -35.93
C THR A 412 -17.01 -35.46 -36.89
N LEU A 413 -15.88 -36.15 -36.70
CA LEU A 413 -15.46 -37.29 -37.52
C LEU A 413 -16.36 -38.50 -37.32
N LEU A 414 -16.77 -38.81 -36.10
CA LEU A 414 -17.74 -39.88 -35.79
C LEU A 414 -19.13 -39.59 -36.38
N ALA A 415 -19.59 -38.36 -36.32
CA ALA A 415 -20.84 -37.93 -36.91
C ALA A 415 -20.83 -38.06 -38.44
N ARG A 416 -19.75 -37.72 -39.12
CA ARG A 416 -19.56 -37.91 -40.57
C ARG A 416 -19.53 -39.39 -40.97
N ARG A 417 -18.96 -40.29 -40.16
CA ARG A 417 -18.96 -41.74 -40.42
C ARG A 417 -20.33 -42.39 -40.27
N ARG A 418 -21.25 -41.82 -39.49
CA ARG A 418 -22.64 -42.29 -39.32
C ARG A 418 -23.59 -41.77 -40.39
N ALA A 419 -23.23 -40.74 -41.16
CA ALA A 419 -24.02 -40.18 -42.25
C ALA A 419 -23.77 -40.85 -43.63
N GLY A 420 -22.84 -41.82 -43.72
CA GLY A 420 -22.51 -42.55 -44.95
C GLY A 420 -23.18 -43.94 -45.03
N GLY A 421 -24.51 -44.00 -45.04
CA GLY A 421 -25.26 -45.22 -45.38
C GLY A 421 -25.72 -45.14 -46.84
N PRO A 422 -25.73 -46.30 -47.61
CA PRO A 422 -25.94 -46.28 -49.05
C PRO A 422 -27.40 -45.97 -49.45
N PRO A 423 -27.65 -45.34 -50.64
CA PRO A 423 -28.97 -45.01 -51.09
C PRO A 423 -29.63 -46.24 -51.66
N ARG A 424 -30.87 -46.54 -51.23
CA ARG A 424 -31.80 -47.45 -51.89
C ARG A 424 -32.59 -46.70 -52.96
N GLY A 425 -32.55 -47.26 -54.16
CA GLY A 425 -33.08 -46.68 -55.38
C GLY A 425 -34.55 -46.74 -55.59
N GLY A 426 -34.99 -45.87 -56.45
CA GLY A 426 -35.96 -45.88 -57.51
C GLY A 426 -37.39 -45.42 -57.18
N PRO A 427 -38.30 -45.13 -58.16
CA PRO A 427 -37.99 -44.73 -59.53
C PRO A 427 -38.73 -43.46 -60.02
N SER A 428 -38.20 -42.91 -61.10
CA SER A 428 -38.82 -42.13 -62.22
C SER A 428 -40.12 -41.36 -62.07
N GLY A 429 -40.04 -40.08 -62.41
CA GLY A 429 -41.21 -39.27 -62.82
C GLY A 429 -40.68 -37.98 -63.47
N THR A 430 -41.01 -37.89 -64.78
CA THR A 430 -40.69 -36.94 -65.84
C THR A 430 -41.19 -35.51 -65.58
N ALA A 431 -40.51 -34.59 -66.21
CA ALA A 431 -40.93 -33.40 -66.97
C ALA A 431 -40.67 -32.00 -66.41
N GLY A 432 -39.85 -31.27 -67.09
CA GLY A 432 -40.05 -29.95 -67.67
C GLY A 432 -39.39 -28.75 -67.07
N PRO A 433 -38.82 -27.87 -67.87
CA PRO A 433 -37.83 -26.87 -67.46
C PRO A 433 -38.47 -25.51 -67.13
N GLY A 434 -37.87 -24.88 -66.08
CA GLY A 434 -38.23 -23.51 -65.77
C GLY A 434 -37.00 -22.79 -65.21
N HIS A 435 -36.41 -22.00 -66.07
CA HIS A 435 -35.39 -21.02 -65.72
C HIS A 435 -35.94 -20.00 -64.72
N VAL A 436 -35.27 -19.82 -63.59
CA VAL A 436 -35.30 -18.54 -62.88
C VAL A 436 -33.91 -18.33 -62.22
N GLN A 437 -33.21 -17.31 -62.68
CA GLN A 437 -31.98 -16.78 -62.09
C GLN A 437 -32.25 -16.11 -60.73
N PRO A 438 -31.36 -16.24 -59.73
CA PRO A 438 -31.44 -15.41 -58.55
C PRO A 438 -30.74 -14.07 -58.80
N ARG A 439 -31.45 -13.03 -58.48
CA ARG A 439 -31.02 -11.62 -58.48
C ARG A 439 -30.16 -11.33 -57.25
N VAL A 440 -29.01 -10.74 -57.51
CA VAL A 440 -28.13 -10.10 -56.51
C VAL A 440 -28.60 -8.67 -56.26
N PRO A 441 -28.73 -8.18 -55.04
CA PRO A 441 -28.82 -6.76 -54.80
C PRO A 441 -27.41 -6.17 -54.56
N ALA A 442 -27.05 -5.27 -55.42
CA ALA A 442 -25.90 -4.37 -55.30
C ALA A 442 -26.28 -3.15 -54.47
N GLY A 443 -25.26 -2.54 -53.83
CA GLY A 443 -25.27 -1.14 -53.56
C GLY A 443 -24.93 -0.65 -52.20
N ALA A 444 -23.63 -0.51 -51.92
CA ALA A 444 -23.13 0.47 -50.97
C ALA A 444 -22.62 1.71 -51.71
N PRO A 445 -22.83 2.91 -51.24
CA PRO A 445 -22.06 4.07 -51.73
C PRO A 445 -20.98 4.46 -50.74
N THR A 446 -19.76 4.45 -51.22
CA THR A 446 -18.59 5.13 -50.72
C THR A 446 -18.71 6.63 -50.95
N HIS A 447 -18.48 7.41 -49.89
CA HIS A 447 -18.23 8.87 -50.03
C HIS A 447 -16.78 9.20 -49.61
N THR A 448 -16.04 9.65 -50.59
CA THR A 448 -14.74 10.31 -50.46
C THR A 448 -14.98 11.83 -50.28
N PRO A 449 -14.26 12.55 -49.40
CA PRO A 449 -14.29 13.99 -49.38
C PRO A 449 -13.10 14.57 -50.19
N GLY A 450 -13.38 15.47 -51.05
CA GLY A 450 -12.39 16.34 -51.74
C GLY A 450 -12.36 17.76 -51.12
N PRO A 451 -11.31 18.53 -51.37
CA PRO A 451 -11.00 19.74 -50.64
C PRO A 451 -11.61 21.01 -51.26
N THR A 452 -12.00 21.95 -50.38
CA THR A 452 -12.24 23.34 -50.83
C THR A 452 -11.58 24.34 -49.87
N THR A 453 -10.68 25.11 -50.47
CA THR A 453 -10.12 26.39 -50.05
C THR A 453 -11.15 27.48 -49.94
N GLY A 454 -11.01 28.38 -48.95
CA GLY A 454 -11.85 29.60 -48.90
C GLY A 454 -11.44 30.55 -47.77
N SER A 455 -10.66 31.51 -48.14
CA SER A 455 -10.22 32.77 -47.55
C SER A 455 -11.31 33.61 -46.88
N GLY A 456 -10.98 34.32 -45.78
CA GLY A 456 -11.77 35.47 -45.31
C GLY A 456 -11.56 35.87 -43.84
N ALA A 457 -10.64 36.78 -43.60
CA ALA A 457 -10.64 37.67 -42.43
C ALA A 457 -11.25 39.00 -42.82
N PRO A 458 -11.38 40.06 -41.98
CA PRO A 458 -11.54 40.18 -40.52
C PRO A 458 -12.73 41.11 -40.11
N HIS A 459 -13.11 41.13 -38.85
CA HIS A 459 -13.71 42.33 -38.23
C HIS A 459 -13.66 42.28 -36.69
N ALA A 460 -12.93 43.20 -36.07
CA ALA A 460 -13.20 43.78 -34.75
C ALA A 460 -13.85 45.16 -34.97
N PRO A 461 -14.31 45.94 -33.96
CA PRO A 461 -14.30 45.81 -32.51
C PRO A 461 -15.65 46.16 -31.81
N GLY A 462 -15.75 45.94 -30.51
CA GLY A 462 -16.88 46.46 -29.71
C GLY A 462 -16.55 46.48 -28.21
N THR A 463 -16.19 47.63 -27.80
CA THR A 463 -16.03 48.28 -26.49
C THR A 463 -17.07 47.93 -25.43
N GLY A 464 -16.64 47.85 -24.15
CA GLY A 464 -17.50 47.89 -22.98
C GLY A 464 -16.79 47.53 -21.67
N ALA A 465 -16.07 48.47 -21.08
CA ALA A 465 -15.74 48.51 -19.64
C ALA A 465 -16.71 49.47 -18.95
N PRO A 466 -16.64 49.77 -17.62
CA PRO A 466 -16.04 49.08 -16.46
C PRO A 466 -16.96 49.10 -15.20
N TYR A 467 -16.64 48.36 -14.17
CA TYR A 467 -16.89 48.78 -12.78
C TYR A 467 -15.75 48.33 -11.89
N GLY A 468 -14.96 49.31 -11.45
CA GLY A 468 -13.95 49.18 -10.45
C GLY A 468 -14.50 49.47 -9.04
N TYR A 469 -13.95 48.81 -8.05
CA TYR A 469 -13.85 49.31 -6.69
C TYR A 469 -12.42 49.16 -6.23
N GLY A 470 -11.73 50.28 -6.17
CA GLY A 470 -10.42 50.41 -5.58
C GLY A 470 -10.53 50.66 -4.07
N TYR A 471 -9.60 50.14 -3.31
CA TYR A 471 -9.13 50.73 -2.07
C TYR A 471 -7.61 50.87 -2.15
N GLY A 472 -7.17 52.11 -2.13
CA GLY A 472 -5.78 52.52 -2.14
C GLY A 472 -5.15 52.50 -0.74
N PRO A 473 -3.81 52.68 -0.71
CA PRO A 473 -3.03 52.58 0.51
C PRO A 473 -2.97 53.94 1.27
N ALA A 474 -2.90 53.86 2.61
CA ALA A 474 -2.63 55.00 3.47
C ALA A 474 -1.13 55.00 3.88
N ASP A 475 -0.43 55.98 3.38
CA ASP A 475 0.86 56.49 3.87
C ASP A 475 0.70 57.13 5.29
N GLY A 476 1.66 56.86 6.15
CA GLY A 476 1.79 57.51 7.44
C GLY A 476 3.22 57.58 7.93
N ARG A 477 3.91 58.63 7.54
CA ARG A 477 5.23 59.06 8.02
C ARG A 477 5.22 59.55 9.47
N GLY A 478 6.37 59.39 10.13
CA GLY A 478 6.86 60.24 11.28
C GLY A 478 7.15 59.39 12.50
N GLY A 479 8.27 59.43 13.10
CA GLY A 479 9.24 60.41 13.35
C GLY A 479 10.36 59.83 14.24
N VAL A 480 11.51 60.21 13.93
CA VAL A 480 12.77 60.07 14.67
C VAL A 480 12.66 60.73 16.05
N ARG A 481 13.19 60.07 17.11
CA ARG A 481 13.95 60.75 18.18
C ARG A 481 14.91 59.81 18.90
N ASP A 482 16.11 60.27 18.88
CA ASP A 482 17.36 59.94 19.45
C ASP A 482 17.34 60.17 20.99
N ALA A 483 18.37 59.62 21.64
CA ALA A 483 18.99 59.95 22.89
C ALA A 483 18.78 58.97 24.05
N GLY A 484 19.91 58.41 24.50
CA GLY A 484 20.28 58.49 25.86
C GLY A 484 21.19 57.34 26.40
N ARG A 485 22.42 57.55 26.30
CA ARG A 485 23.58 56.91 26.94
C ARG A 485 23.51 56.98 28.48
N ALA A 486 23.83 55.87 29.20
CA ALA A 486 24.56 55.89 30.47
C ALA A 486 24.88 54.46 30.94
N ASP A 487 26.08 54.13 30.98
CA ASP A 487 27.03 53.61 31.98
C ASP A 487 26.45 53.08 33.30
N GLY A 488 27.02 51.95 33.75
CA GLY A 488 26.84 51.50 35.14
C GLY A 488 27.33 50.06 35.39
N THR A 489 28.62 49.95 35.61
CA THR A 489 29.36 48.83 36.22
C THR A 489 28.73 48.30 37.49
N ALA A 490 28.71 46.96 37.69
CA ALA A 490 29.19 46.32 38.93
C ALA A 490 29.28 44.81 38.81
N ARG A 491 30.46 44.28 39.05
CA ARG A 491 30.81 42.90 39.40
C ARG A 491 30.11 42.48 40.69
N THR A 492 29.68 41.21 40.79
CA THR A 492 29.99 40.37 41.97
C THR A 492 29.85 38.89 41.59
N ASP A 493 30.92 38.28 41.76
CA ASP A 493 31.36 36.90 41.92
C ASP A 493 30.58 36.21 43.05
N GLN A 494 30.09 34.95 42.82
CA GLN A 494 29.99 33.92 43.86
C GLN A 494 29.71 32.54 43.23
N GLY A 495 30.65 31.66 43.48
CA GLY A 495 30.66 30.28 43.06
C GLY A 495 29.70 29.36 43.87
N PRO A 496 29.67 28.05 43.57
CA PRO A 496 28.64 27.11 44.00
C PRO A 496 28.95 26.45 45.36
N PRO A 497 27.93 26.02 46.12
CA PRO A 497 28.13 25.10 47.24
C PRO A 497 27.99 23.63 46.78
N ARG A 498 28.90 22.85 47.27
CA ARG A 498 28.93 21.37 47.28
C ARG A 498 28.04 20.82 48.40
N GLY A 499 27.52 19.65 48.16
CA GLY A 499 27.34 18.59 49.17
C GLY A 499 25.91 18.45 49.73
N TRP A 500 25.27 17.37 49.49
CA TRP A 500 25.20 16.07 50.20
C TRP A 500 24.57 15.01 49.30
#